data_7aebdcb7e1d79f398de27f82ebd049aa
#
_entry.id   7aebdcb7e1d79f398de27f82ebd049aa
#
_cell.length_a   1.000
_cell.length_b   1.000
_cell.length_c   1.000
_cell.angle_alpha   90.00
_cell.angle_beta   90.00
_cell.angle_gamma   90.00
#
_symmetry.space_group_name_H-M   'P 1'
#
loop_
_entity.id
_entity.type
_entity.pdbx_description
1 polymer ?
#
loop_
_entity_poly.entity_id
_entity_poly.type
_entity_poly.pdbx_seq_one_letter_code
_entity_poly.pdbx_strand_id
1 'polypeptide(L)'
;MSNTSIPLYNTGGLSAAELDKLLADIRSTDYISEITSGEVEPEQSGLWDQVLPIPPELHPSNVSDADTSSEDGREKLAEHALRVLPADEQTKGKYANGGIVVADERTKKGDGSVLVLQILSKGSEKKVVDSMRCAPRSLVEVCSNLAVANMGLADYKNMCGNAEVFDAGQ
;
A
#
# COMPACT_ATOMS: atom_id res chain seq x y z
N MET A 1 0.24 -14.28 -14.60
CA MET A 1 -0.31 -13.05 -14.01
C MET A 1 0.80 -12.20 -13.45
N SER A 2 0.80 -10.93 -13.73
CA SER A 2 1.78 -10.00 -13.15
C SER A 2 1.45 -9.74 -11.68
N ASN A 3 2.43 -9.83 -10.81
CA ASN A 3 2.33 -9.50 -9.39
C ASN A 3 2.24 -7.99 -9.24
N THR A 4 1.05 -7.45 -9.27
CA THR A 4 0.85 -6.00 -9.31
C THR A 4 0.25 -5.43 -8.02
N SER A 5 -0.33 -6.26 -7.17
CA SER A 5 -0.95 -5.79 -5.93
C SER A 5 0.11 -5.41 -4.89
N ILE A 6 -0.14 -4.33 -4.19
CA ILE A 6 0.68 -3.90 -3.05
C ILE A 6 0.02 -4.41 -1.77
N PRO A 7 0.76 -5.07 -0.87
CA PRO A 7 0.18 -5.64 0.35
C PRO A 7 -0.19 -4.55 1.36
N LEU A 8 -1.38 -4.70 1.95
CA LEU A 8 -1.89 -3.84 3.02
C LEU A 8 -1.75 -4.55 4.37
N TYR A 9 -1.01 -3.92 5.27
CA TYR A 9 -0.80 -4.36 6.65
C TYR A 9 -1.70 -3.58 7.60
N ASN A 10 -2.36 -4.28 8.51
CA ASN A 10 -3.24 -3.68 9.52
C ASN A 10 -2.52 -3.66 10.88
N THR A 11 -1.79 -2.60 11.17
CA THR A 11 -1.10 -2.42 12.46
C THR A 11 -1.94 -1.65 13.47
N GLY A 12 -2.95 -0.93 13.02
CA GLY A 12 -3.84 -0.11 13.85
C GLY A 12 -4.99 -0.86 14.49
N GLY A 13 -5.12 -2.15 14.24
CA GLY A 13 -6.19 -2.95 14.81
C GLY A 13 -7.57 -2.63 14.22
N LEU A 14 -7.63 -2.33 12.92
CA LEU A 14 -8.90 -2.17 12.21
C LEU A 14 -9.66 -3.50 12.21
N SER A 15 -10.96 -3.45 12.49
CA SER A 15 -11.85 -4.60 12.35
C SER A 15 -12.05 -4.98 10.88
N ALA A 16 -12.62 -6.15 10.62
CA ALA A 16 -12.95 -6.57 9.26
C ALA A 16 -13.87 -5.54 8.56
N ALA A 17 -14.86 -5.01 9.26
CA ALA A 17 -15.76 -3.99 8.72
C ALA A 17 -15.04 -2.66 8.42
N GLU A 18 -14.10 -2.26 9.30
CA GLU A 18 -13.29 -1.06 9.08
C GLU A 18 -12.33 -1.23 7.91
N LEU A 19 -11.74 -2.42 7.73
CA LEU A 19 -10.92 -2.74 6.56
C LEU A 19 -11.74 -2.73 5.27
N ASP A 20 -12.94 -3.31 5.27
CA ASP A 20 -13.82 -3.30 4.11
C ASP A 20 -14.19 -1.86 3.70
N LYS A 21 -14.46 -1.00 4.70
CA LYS A 21 -14.70 0.42 4.45
C LYS A 21 -13.48 1.11 3.87
N LEU A 22 -12.30 0.85 4.41
CA LEU A 22 -11.05 1.41 3.89
C LEU A 22 -10.82 0.98 2.43
N LEU A 23 -11.05 -0.29 2.11
CA LEU A 23 -10.93 -0.77 0.73
C LEU A 23 -11.95 -0.10 -0.20
N ALA A 24 -13.17 0.12 0.27
CA ALA A 24 -14.17 0.86 -0.50
C ALA A 24 -13.72 2.31 -0.76
N ASP A 25 -13.15 2.98 0.24
CA ASP A 25 -12.61 4.33 0.11
C ASP A 25 -11.42 4.37 -0.88
N ILE A 26 -10.53 3.38 -0.82
CA ILE A 26 -9.40 3.24 -1.76
C ILE A 26 -9.90 3.09 -3.19
N ARG A 27 -10.92 2.29 -3.40
CA ARG A 27 -11.50 1.99 -4.72
C ARG A 27 -12.43 3.08 -5.25
N SER A 28 -12.79 4.07 -4.43
CA SER A 28 -13.64 5.21 -4.81
C SER A 28 -12.87 6.30 -5.55
N THR A 29 -11.97 5.92 -6.43
CA THR A 29 -11.10 6.82 -7.21
C THR A 29 -11.53 6.88 -8.67
N ASP A 30 -11.42 8.06 -9.27
CA ASP A 30 -11.62 8.23 -10.71
C ASP A 30 -10.45 7.68 -11.54
N TYR A 31 -9.30 7.47 -10.91
CA TYR A 31 -8.09 7.01 -11.59
C TYR A 31 -8.28 5.72 -12.40
N ILE A 32 -9.04 4.75 -11.86
CA ILE A 32 -9.31 3.49 -12.57
C ILE A 32 -10.03 3.76 -13.88
N SER A 33 -11.09 4.58 -13.84
CA SER A 33 -11.87 4.92 -15.03
C SER A 33 -11.06 5.78 -16.01
N GLU A 34 -10.22 6.66 -15.51
CA GLU A 34 -9.32 7.48 -16.34
C GLU A 34 -8.32 6.61 -17.12
N ILE A 35 -7.67 5.67 -16.43
CA ILE A 35 -6.66 4.80 -17.07
C ILE A 35 -7.31 3.81 -18.05
N THR A 36 -8.49 3.31 -17.74
CA THR A 36 -9.20 2.37 -18.63
C THR A 36 -10.05 3.07 -19.70
N SER A 37 -10.08 4.40 -19.71
CA SER A 37 -10.93 5.21 -20.58
C SER A 37 -12.42 4.86 -20.47
N GLY A 38 -12.83 4.31 -19.32
CA GLY A 38 -14.20 3.86 -19.10
C GLY A 38 -14.63 2.64 -19.91
N GLU A 39 -13.70 1.97 -20.59
CA GLU A 39 -13.99 0.80 -21.42
C GLU A 39 -14.23 -0.48 -20.61
N VAL A 40 -13.78 -0.49 -19.36
CA VAL A 40 -13.87 -1.64 -18.46
C VAL A 40 -14.52 -1.19 -17.16
N GLU A 41 -15.44 -1.99 -16.63
CA GLU A 41 -15.99 -1.73 -15.31
C GLU A 41 -14.85 -1.75 -14.27
N PRO A 42 -14.84 -0.83 -13.29
CA PRO A 42 -13.75 -0.73 -12.32
C PRO A 42 -13.39 -2.06 -11.65
N GLU A 43 -14.40 -2.87 -11.30
CA GLU A 43 -14.23 -4.17 -10.64
C GLU A 43 -13.56 -5.21 -11.53
N GLN A 44 -13.61 -5.02 -12.85
CA GLN A 44 -12.99 -5.92 -13.84
C GLN A 44 -11.57 -5.47 -14.21
N SER A 45 -11.18 -4.28 -13.76
CA SER A 45 -9.82 -3.78 -13.95
C SER A 45 -8.84 -4.44 -12.99
N GLY A 46 -7.64 -4.74 -13.45
CA GLY A 46 -6.55 -5.18 -12.57
C GLY A 46 -6.18 -4.14 -11.51
N LEU A 47 -6.55 -2.88 -11.70
CA LEU A 47 -6.34 -1.80 -10.73
C LEU A 47 -7.29 -1.89 -9.52
N TRP A 48 -8.39 -2.60 -9.63
CA TRP A 48 -9.33 -2.82 -8.51
C TRP A 48 -8.65 -3.50 -7.34
N ASP A 49 -7.77 -4.44 -7.63
CA ASP A 49 -7.01 -5.19 -6.63
C ASP A 49 -5.57 -4.68 -6.47
N GLN A 50 -5.33 -3.41 -6.80
CA GLN A 50 -3.99 -2.81 -6.70
C GLN A 50 -3.47 -2.80 -5.26
N VAL A 51 -4.36 -2.66 -4.29
CA VAL A 51 -4.06 -2.76 -2.85
C VAL A 51 -4.90 -3.89 -2.27
N LEU A 52 -4.25 -4.90 -1.73
CA LEU A 52 -4.92 -6.05 -1.13
C LEU A 52 -4.43 -6.30 0.30
N PRO A 53 -5.35 -6.48 1.27
CA PRO A 53 -4.97 -6.87 2.61
C PRO A 53 -4.25 -8.24 2.59
N ILE A 54 -3.25 -8.39 3.43
CA ILE A 54 -2.67 -9.70 3.66
C ILE A 54 -3.63 -10.55 4.49
N PRO A 55 -3.63 -11.89 4.34
CA PRO A 55 -4.44 -12.75 5.18
C PRO A 55 -4.14 -12.51 6.67
N PRO A 56 -5.16 -12.41 7.56
CA PRO A 56 -4.95 -12.14 8.98
C PRO A 56 -4.00 -13.14 9.65
N GLU A 57 -4.05 -14.41 9.27
CA GLU A 57 -3.19 -15.47 9.80
C GLU A 57 -1.72 -15.31 9.45
N LEU A 58 -1.40 -14.54 8.40
CA LEU A 58 -0.03 -14.24 7.98
C LEU A 58 0.48 -12.92 8.54
N HIS A 59 -0.37 -12.15 9.22
CA HIS A 59 0.04 -10.86 9.77
C HIS A 59 1.13 -11.06 10.83
N PRO A 60 2.25 -10.30 10.77
CA PRO A 60 3.31 -10.42 11.78
C PRO A 60 2.75 -10.08 13.17
N SER A 61 2.90 -11.00 14.13
CA SER A 61 2.34 -10.85 15.48
C SER A 61 3.03 -9.78 16.32
N ASN A 62 4.21 -9.34 15.91
CA ASN A 62 5.08 -8.46 16.69
C ASN A 62 5.22 -7.06 16.09
N VAL A 63 4.39 -6.67 15.15
CA VAL A 63 4.44 -5.34 14.53
C VAL A 63 3.23 -4.53 14.99
N SER A 64 3.51 -3.42 15.67
CA SER A 64 2.52 -2.45 16.13
C SER A 64 2.77 -1.09 15.46
N ASP A 65 1.90 -0.13 15.71
CA ASP A 65 2.07 1.25 15.24
C ASP A 65 3.39 1.88 15.72
N ALA A 66 3.82 1.56 16.94
CA ALA A 66 5.09 2.04 17.46
C ALA A 66 6.26 1.56 16.59
N ASP A 67 6.17 0.34 16.07
CA ASP A 67 7.21 -0.23 15.21
C ASP A 67 7.22 0.44 13.83
N THR A 68 6.07 0.84 13.29
CA THR A 68 6.00 1.48 11.96
C THR A 68 6.55 2.91 11.95
N SER A 69 6.73 3.53 13.10
CA SER A 69 7.39 4.84 13.22
C SER A 69 8.92 4.73 13.30
N SER A 70 9.47 3.52 13.48
CA SER A 70 10.90 3.26 13.53
C SER A 70 11.41 2.66 12.22
N GLU A 71 12.69 2.90 11.90
CA GLU A 71 13.34 2.29 10.74
C GLU A 71 13.34 0.76 10.85
N ASP A 72 13.70 0.23 12.03
CA ASP A 72 13.73 -1.22 12.28
C ASP A 72 12.35 -1.87 12.08
N GLY A 73 11.29 -1.26 12.57
CA GLY A 73 9.93 -1.76 12.40
C GLY A 73 9.48 -1.77 10.95
N ARG A 74 9.81 -0.74 10.21
CA ARG A 74 9.53 -0.64 8.77
C ARG A 74 10.30 -1.68 7.96
N GLU A 75 11.56 -1.92 8.30
CA GLU A 75 12.38 -2.96 7.67
C GLU A 75 11.85 -4.36 7.94
N LYS A 76 11.33 -4.63 9.15
CA LYS A 76 10.67 -5.90 9.49
C LYS A 76 9.44 -6.15 8.62
N LEU A 77 8.61 -5.13 8.39
CA LEU A 77 7.47 -5.24 7.48
C LEU A 77 7.92 -5.50 6.04
N ALA A 78 8.93 -4.79 5.58
CA ALA A 78 9.49 -5.00 4.25
C ALA A 78 10.04 -6.42 4.09
N GLU A 79 10.76 -6.92 5.08
CA GLU A 79 11.28 -8.29 5.08
C GLU A 79 10.16 -9.33 5.03
N HIS A 80 9.11 -9.13 5.82
CA HIS A 80 7.92 -10.00 5.79
C HIS A 80 7.28 -10.02 4.40
N ALA A 81 7.07 -8.86 3.80
CA ALA A 81 6.48 -8.73 2.47
C ALA A 81 7.32 -9.40 1.38
N LEU A 82 8.63 -9.39 1.52
CA LEU A 82 9.55 -9.87 0.49
C LEU A 82 9.97 -11.34 0.67
N ARG A 83 9.79 -11.90 1.86
CA ARG A 83 10.17 -13.29 2.17
C ARG A 83 9.00 -14.19 2.48
N VAL A 84 8.08 -13.74 3.35
CA VAL A 84 6.97 -14.58 3.82
C VAL A 84 5.87 -14.65 2.78
N LEU A 85 5.42 -13.51 2.25
CA LEU A 85 4.33 -13.50 1.28
C LEU A 85 4.64 -14.28 -0.02
N PRO A 86 5.85 -14.18 -0.61
CA PRO A 86 6.16 -14.99 -1.80
C PRO A 86 6.30 -16.50 -1.52
N ALA A 87 6.61 -16.88 -0.29
CA ALA A 87 6.82 -18.28 0.10
C ALA A 87 5.54 -19.00 0.51
N ASP A 88 4.51 -18.27 0.94
CA ASP A 88 3.26 -18.84 1.40
C ASP A 88 2.34 -19.20 0.23
N GLU A 89 1.74 -20.38 0.28
CA GLU A 89 0.88 -20.87 -0.79
C GLU A 89 -0.35 -20.01 -1.07
N GLN A 90 -0.89 -19.30 -0.06
CA GLN A 90 -2.05 -18.44 -0.23
C GLN A 90 -1.70 -17.12 -0.94
N THR A 91 -0.47 -16.65 -0.77
CA THR A 91 -0.05 -15.30 -1.21
C THR A 91 0.98 -15.33 -2.32
N LYS A 92 1.49 -16.49 -2.64
CA LYS A 92 2.48 -16.70 -3.69
C LYS A 92 1.99 -16.09 -5.03
N GLY A 93 2.79 -15.22 -5.58
CA GLY A 93 2.49 -14.59 -6.87
C GLY A 93 1.44 -13.49 -6.84
N LYS A 94 0.95 -13.06 -5.67
CA LYS A 94 -0.07 -12.01 -5.58
C LYS A 94 0.50 -10.60 -5.49
N TYR A 95 1.64 -10.43 -4.82
CA TYR A 95 2.14 -9.10 -4.44
C TYR A 95 3.38 -8.69 -5.20
N ALA A 96 3.43 -7.42 -5.56
CA ALA A 96 4.61 -6.77 -6.12
C ALA A 96 5.62 -6.43 -5.01
N ASN A 97 6.86 -6.16 -5.40
CA ASN A 97 7.97 -5.93 -4.47
C ASN A 97 8.29 -4.44 -4.24
N GLY A 98 7.53 -3.53 -4.83
CA GLY A 98 7.87 -2.10 -4.85
C GLY A 98 7.43 -1.30 -3.63
N GLY A 99 6.54 -1.83 -2.81
CA GLY A 99 6.04 -1.10 -1.65
C GLY A 99 5.13 -1.91 -0.75
N ILE A 100 4.76 -1.29 0.36
CA ILE A 100 3.74 -1.78 1.28
C ILE A 100 2.87 -0.62 1.73
N VAL A 101 1.62 -0.92 2.09
CA VAL A 101 0.67 0.04 2.65
C VAL A 101 0.36 -0.39 4.09
N VAL A 102 0.32 0.57 5.00
CA VAL A 102 0.03 0.34 6.41
C VAL A 102 -1.20 1.11 6.84
N ALA A 103 -2.22 0.39 7.26
CA ALA A 103 -3.37 0.95 7.97
C ALA A 103 -3.04 0.93 9.48
N ASP A 104 -2.69 2.10 10.00
CA ASP A 104 -2.24 2.29 11.37
C ASP A 104 -3.31 2.95 12.26
N GLU A 105 -2.95 3.35 13.45
CA GLU A 105 -3.86 4.02 14.37
C GLU A 105 -4.39 5.34 13.80
N ARG A 106 -3.57 6.09 13.08
CA ARG A 106 -4.00 7.33 12.43
C ARG A 106 -5.03 7.06 11.33
N THR A 107 -4.91 5.93 10.63
CA THR A 107 -5.92 5.47 9.68
C THR A 107 -7.25 5.21 10.36
N LYS A 108 -7.22 4.54 11.52
CA LYS A 108 -8.41 4.14 12.27
C LYS A 108 -9.08 5.29 13.01
N LYS A 109 -8.29 6.11 13.71
CA LYS A 109 -8.79 7.11 14.68
C LYS A 109 -8.51 8.57 14.28
N GLY A 110 -7.65 8.79 13.30
CA GLY A 110 -7.24 10.11 12.86
C GLY A 110 -7.96 10.57 11.60
N ASP A 111 -7.19 11.05 10.64
CA ASP A 111 -7.68 11.60 9.37
C ASP A 111 -8.03 10.55 8.31
N GLY A 112 -7.88 9.28 8.61
CA GLY A 112 -8.12 8.18 7.67
C GLY A 112 -6.99 7.93 6.68
N SER A 113 -5.92 8.73 6.71
CA SER A 113 -4.78 8.54 5.81
C SER A 113 -4.03 7.25 6.13
N VAL A 114 -3.40 6.69 5.11
CA VAL A 114 -2.60 5.47 5.22
C VAL A 114 -1.12 5.79 5.01
N LEU A 115 -0.26 4.98 5.60
CA LEU A 115 1.18 5.08 5.41
C LEU A 115 1.61 4.20 4.24
N VAL A 116 2.36 4.77 3.30
CA VAL A 116 2.96 4.05 2.18
C VAL A 116 4.46 4.00 2.38
N LEU A 117 5.04 2.82 2.27
CA LEU A 117 6.49 2.61 2.33
C LEU A 117 6.97 2.13 0.97
N GLN A 118 7.94 2.82 0.41
CA GLN A 118 8.60 2.41 -0.83
C GLN A 118 9.77 1.51 -0.52
N ILE A 119 9.83 0.37 -1.20
CA ILE A 119 10.90 -0.61 -1.06
C ILE A 119 11.75 -0.60 -2.33
N LEU A 120 13.07 -0.49 -2.17
CA LEU A 120 14.02 -0.73 -3.24
C LEU A 120 14.84 -1.96 -2.93
N SER A 121 15.01 -2.79 -3.96
CA SER A 121 15.86 -3.96 -3.94
C SER A 121 17.14 -3.65 -4.70
N LYS A 122 18.28 -3.70 -4.03
CA LYS A 122 19.60 -3.45 -4.64
C LYS A 122 20.50 -4.63 -4.33
N GLY A 123 20.64 -5.53 -5.30
CA GLY A 123 21.34 -6.80 -5.10
C GLY A 123 20.59 -7.68 -4.09
N SER A 124 21.26 -8.11 -3.03
CA SER A 124 20.65 -8.85 -1.93
C SER A 124 20.04 -7.94 -0.85
N GLU A 125 20.29 -6.63 -0.90
CA GLU A 125 19.75 -5.67 0.05
C GLU A 125 18.37 -5.18 -0.38
N LYS A 126 17.45 -5.17 0.58
CA LYS A 126 16.08 -4.69 0.42
C LYS A 126 15.83 -3.69 1.54
N LYS A 127 15.62 -2.42 1.16
CA LYS A 127 15.43 -1.33 2.13
C LYS A 127 14.18 -0.53 1.85
N VAL A 128 13.55 -0.11 2.92
CA VAL A 128 12.58 0.99 2.87
C VAL A 128 13.37 2.28 2.63
N VAL A 129 13.16 2.89 1.49
CA VAL A 129 13.92 4.07 1.06
C VAL A 129 13.15 5.37 1.23
N ASP A 130 11.84 5.29 1.33
CA ASP A 130 10.99 6.47 1.50
C ASP A 130 9.65 6.07 2.12
N SER A 131 8.97 7.05 2.70
CA SER A 131 7.62 6.90 3.24
C SER A 131 6.79 8.14 2.97
N MET A 132 5.47 7.95 2.82
CA MET A 132 4.55 9.05 2.60
C MET A 132 3.18 8.67 3.13
N ARG A 133 2.46 9.63 3.71
CA ARG A 133 1.04 9.44 4.00
C ARG A 133 0.21 9.80 2.77
N CYS A 134 -0.85 9.06 2.58
CA CYS A 134 -1.67 9.16 1.39
C CYS A 134 -3.16 9.07 1.76
N ALA A 135 -3.99 9.89 1.13
CA ALA A 135 -5.43 9.73 1.22
C ALA A 135 -5.85 8.40 0.57
N PRO A 136 -6.80 7.65 1.12
CA PRO A 136 -7.20 6.35 0.56
C PRO A 136 -7.53 6.40 -0.92
N ARG A 137 -8.26 7.41 -1.37
CA ARG A 137 -8.64 7.56 -2.79
C ARG A 137 -7.47 7.78 -3.75
N SER A 138 -6.29 8.09 -3.25
CA SER A 138 -5.08 8.28 -4.06
C SER A 138 -4.17 7.05 -4.10
N LEU A 139 -4.49 6.00 -3.32
CA LEU A 139 -3.63 4.83 -3.20
C LEU A 139 -3.51 4.00 -4.47
N VAL A 140 -4.58 3.85 -5.24
CA VAL A 140 -4.52 3.05 -6.48
C VAL A 140 -3.50 3.64 -7.44
N GLU A 141 -3.51 4.96 -7.62
CA GLU A 141 -2.53 5.66 -8.46
C GLU A 141 -1.10 5.46 -7.95
N VAL A 142 -0.87 5.79 -6.67
CA VAL A 142 0.46 5.69 -6.07
C VAL A 142 0.98 4.24 -6.13
N CYS A 143 0.17 3.28 -5.73
CA CYS A 143 0.57 1.88 -5.66
C CYS A 143 0.77 1.26 -7.05
N SER A 144 -0.02 1.65 -8.05
CA SER A 144 0.19 1.16 -9.42
C SER A 144 1.54 1.60 -9.97
N ASN A 145 1.94 2.83 -9.69
CA ASN A 145 3.25 3.34 -10.12
C ASN A 145 4.41 2.72 -9.34
N LEU A 146 4.25 2.46 -8.03
CA LEU A 146 5.25 1.72 -7.25
C LEU A 146 5.42 0.28 -7.75
N ALA A 147 4.31 -0.38 -8.07
CA ALA A 147 4.33 -1.79 -8.51
C ALA A 147 5.12 -1.98 -9.82
N VAL A 148 5.07 -1.00 -10.71
CA VAL A 148 5.78 -1.05 -12.01
C VAL A 148 7.06 -0.20 -12.03
N ALA A 149 7.46 0.35 -10.90
CA ALA A 149 8.64 1.19 -10.74
C ALA A 149 8.66 2.41 -11.69
N ASN A 150 7.50 3.00 -11.97
CA ASN A 150 7.35 4.14 -12.86
C ASN A 150 7.61 5.47 -12.14
N MET A 151 6.95 5.68 -10.99
CA MET A 151 7.14 6.85 -10.12
C MET A 151 7.40 6.39 -8.69
N GLY A 152 8.29 7.08 -8.00
CA GLY A 152 8.56 6.87 -6.58
C GLY A 152 7.82 7.87 -5.70
N LEU A 153 7.87 7.65 -4.38
CA LEU A 153 7.22 8.57 -3.43
C LEU A 153 7.80 9.98 -3.47
N ALA A 154 9.09 10.12 -3.81
CA ALA A 154 9.72 11.42 -3.97
C ALA A 154 9.03 12.28 -5.04
N ASP A 155 8.58 11.67 -6.13
CA ASP A 155 7.86 12.36 -7.19
C ASP A 155 6.52 12.92 -6.67
N TYR A 156 5.77 12.12 -5.93
CA TYR A 156 4.51 12.54 -5.33
C TYR A 156 4.70 13.63 -4.27
N LYS A 157 5.75 13.54 -3.45
CA LYS A 157 6.08 14.57 -2.47
C LYS A 157 6.38 15.91 -3.15
N ASN A 158 7.07 15.88 -4.27
CA ASN A 158 7.32 17.10 -5.05
C ASN A 158 6.03 17.69 -5.62
N MET A 159 5.07 16.85 -6.01
CA MET A 159 3.78 17.31 -6.54
C MET A 159 2.90 17.94 -5.47
N CYS A 160 2.93 17.45 -4.25
CA CYS A 160 2.10 18.00 -3.15
C CYS A 160 2.79 19.09 -2.32
N GLY A 161 4.02 19.46 -2.67
CA GLY A 161 4.78 20.49 -1.95
C GLY A 161 5.04 20.08 -0.50
N ASN A 162 4.57 20.90 0.45
CA ASN A 162 4.75 20.67 1.88
C ASN A 162 3.55 19.97 2.55
N ALA A 163 2.61 19.44 1.78
CA ALA A 163 1.46 18.74 2.34
C ALA A 163 1.91 17.45 3.06
N GLU A 164 1.41 17.24 4.26
CA GLU A 164 1.72 16.05 5.06
C GLU A 164 1.09 14.79 4.46
N VAL A 165 -0.05 14.94 3.81
CA VAL A 165 -0.80 13.83 3.20
C VAL A 165 -0.96 14.11 1.71
N PHE A 166 -0.57 13.17 0.87
CA PHE A 166 -0.82 13.25 -0.56
C PHE A 166 -2.28 12.94 -0.86
N ASP A 167 -2.93 13.84 -1.56
CA ASP A 167 -4.31 13.69 -2.02
C ASP A 167 -4.45 14.24 -3.44
N ALA A 168 -4.56 13.34 -4.40
CA ALA A 168 -4.66 13.67 -5.82
C ALA A 168 -5.95 14.42 -6.19
N GLY A 169 -6.96 14.37 -5.33
CA GLY A 169 -8.24 15.05 -5.52
C GLY A 169 -8.27 16.51 -5.08
N GLN A 170 -7.16 17.06 -4.64
CA GLN A 170 -7.06 18.46 -4.22
C GLN A 170 -6.41 19.34 -5.30
#